data_52bd5301ab77dcb2437933daa05fc831
#
_entry.id   52bd5301ab77dcb2437933daa05fc831
#
_cell.length_a   1.000
_cell.length_b   1.000
_cell.length_c   1.000
_cell.angle_alpha   90.00
_cell.angle_beta   90.00
_cell.angle_gamma   90.00
#
_symmetry.space_group_name_H-M   'P 1'
#
loop_
_entity.id
_entity.type
_entity.pdbx_description
1 polymer ?
#
loop_
_entity_poly.entity_id
_entity_poly.type
_entity_poly.pdbx_seq_one_letter_code
_entity_poly.pdbx_strand_id
1 'polypeptide(L)'
;MDIYLTNTLTRKKEKFVSINGEKVNLFVCGPTVYDYPHLGNAKTYTQFDFLARYLRYVGFEVFYLQNITDIDDKILVRAGELNVGWNKLTEKYEKIYMEDMKKLNNLSVTKYARATDYIEQIVKQVKTLAEKGYAYTIDDGVYFEISRFPDYGKLSGRTELKEGDSVSRIDKNSQKRGWNDFCLWKFSKLDEPSWKTEMGAGRPGWHIEDTAITETFFGSQYDIHGGAEDLIIPHHEAEIAQMESASGKIPLVRYWLHAAFLMVDGRKMSKSLGNFYTISDIMKRGFDPLVLRYLFLGAHYRDPLNFTWESLSAAQNGLGRLQTTVYGLRQSERTTLSDEKNEKVIEFREKFVSALADDLNTPKALAVMWEMIKSNIPSEDKHDLAISFDEVLGLGLSKTQKLRKSKIPSNIKILIAKRDKLRKEGRFEEADKIREKIKNLDYNIQDQKL
;
A
#
# COMPACT_ATOMS: atom_id res chain seq x y z
N MET A 1 -23.39 8.55 -8.64
CA MET A 1 -23.41 8.00 -7.25
C MET A 1 -22.42 8.79 -6.41
N ASP A 2 -22.81 9.15 -5.18
CA ASP A 2 -21.92 9.88 -4.29
C ASP A 2 -20.91 8.94 -3.65
N ILE A 3 -19.64 9.36 -3.63
CA ILE A 3 -18.55 8.63 -2.99
C ILE A 3 -18.27 9.27 -1.64
N TYR A 4 -18.07 8.47 -0.63
CA TYR A 4 -17.73 8.92 0.72
C TYR A 4 -16.37 8.33 1.13
N LEU A 5 -15.49 9.15 1.69
CA LEU A 5 -14.19 8.75 2.20
C LEU A 5 -14.00 9.25 3.63
N THR A 6 -13.41 8.45 4.48
CA THR A 6 -13.06 8.89 5.83
C THR A 6 -11.78 9.71 5.80
N ASN A 7 -11.93 11.00 6.08
CA ASN A 7 -10.82 11.95 6.09
C ASN A 7 -10.16 11.97 7.48
N THR A 8 -8.87 11.64 7.54
CA THR A 8 -8.12 11.65 8.80
C THR A 8 -8.06 13.04 9.44
N LEU A 9 -8.00 14.11 8.62
CA LEU A 9 -7.90 15.48 9.11
C LEU A 9 -9.15 15.89 9.91
N THR A 10 -10.33 15.57 9.40
CA THR A 10 -11.61 15.92 10.04
C THR A 10 -12.15 14.79 10.91
N ARG A 11 -11.61 13.57 10.77
CA ARG A 11 -12.08 12.33 11.43
C ARG A 11 -13.53 11.98 11.11
N LYS A 12 -14.01 12.44 9.98
CA LYS A 12 -15.37 12.21 9.50
C LYS A 12 -15.36 11.49 8.16
N LYS A 13 -16.40 10.73 7.91
CA LYS A 13 -16.71 10.23 6.58
C LYS A 13 -17.42 11.34 5.81
N GLU A 14 -16.80 11.81 4.74
CA GLU A 14 -17.21 12.99 3.97
C GLU A 14 -17.48 12.61 2.52
N LYS A 15 -18.38 13.33 1.89
CA LYS A 15 -18.60 13.21 0.46
C LYS A 15 -17.34 13.67 -0.31
N PHE A 16 -16.84 12.79 -1.16
CA PHE A 16 -15.70 13.10 -2.01
C PHE A 16 -16.12 14.07 -3.12
N VAL A 17 -15.40 15.18 -3.21
CA VAL A 17 -15.56 16.19 -4.26
C VAL A 17 -14.17 16.60 -4.72
N SER A 18 -13.82 16.29 -5.97
CA SER A 18 -12.55 16.71 -6.55
C SER A 18 -12.45 18.23 -6.68
N ILE A 19 -11.23 18.75 -6.57
CA ILE A 19 -10.93 20.18 -6.80
C ILE A 19 -11.16 20.55 -8.27
N ASN A 20 -10.86 19.63 -9.19
CA ASN A 20 -10.83 19.88 -10.62
C ASN A 20 -11.88 19.06 -11.41
N GLY A 21 -13.07 18.86 -10.86
CA GLY A 21 -14.16 18.13 -11.52
C GLY A 21 -13.88 16.64 -11.67
N GLU A 22 -13.71 16.15 -12.90
CA GLU A 22 -13.44 14.72 -13.13
C GLU A 22 -11.97 14.32 -12.93
N LYS A 23 -11.05 15.28 -12.76
CA LYS A 23 -9.64 15.02 -12.50
C LYS A 23 -9.39 14.89 -11.01
N VAL A 24 -8.64 13.86 -10.63
CA VAL A 24 -8.26 13.59 -9.24
C VAL A 24 -6.75 13.47 -9.14
N ASN A 25 -6.15 14.31 -8.33
CA ASN A 25 -4.73 14.26 -7.97
C ASN A 25 -4.57 13.47 -6.68
N LEU A 26 -3.98 12.28 -6.79
CA LEU A 26 -3.68 11.38 -5.69
C LEU A 26 -2.17 11.27 -5.49
N PHE A 27 -1.68 11.63 -4.30
CA PHE A 27 -0.33 11.34 -3.88
C PHE A 27 -0.32 10.30 -2.78
N VAL A 28 0.63 9.37 -2.83
CA VAL A 28 0.86 8.40 -1.77
C VAL A 28 2.34 8.33 -1.48
N CYS A 29 2.74 8.57 -0.22
CA CYS A 29 4.13 8.46 0.19
C CYS A 29 4.70 7.11 -0.19
N GLY A 30 5.79 7.13 -0.94
CA GLY A 30 6.47 5.96 -1.46
C GLY A 30 7.48 5.34 -0.48
N PRO A 31 8.24 4.36 -0.93
CA PRO A 31 9.23 3.70 -0.08
C PRO A 31 10.54 4.48 -0.02
N THR A 32 11.21 4.39 1.14
CA THR A 32 12.67 4.62 1.22
C THR A 32 13.38 3.34 0.78
N VAL A 33 14.12 3.42 -0.32
CA VAL A 33 14.68 2.24 -1.02
C VAL A 33 16.05 1.82 -0.48
N TYR A 34 16.11 1.45 0.81
CA TYR A 34 17.33 0.99 1.48
C TYR A 34 17.35 -0.51 1.79
N ASP A 35 16.20 -1.19 1.72
CA ASP A 35 16.06 -2.62 1.98
C ASP A 35 14.81 -3.18 1.27
N TYR A 36 14.57 -4.48 1.38
CA TYR A 36 13.39 -5.15 0.82
C TYR A 36 12.10 -4.55 1.39
N PRO A 37 11.09 -4.26 0.56
CA PRO A 37 9.78 -3.84 1.04
C PRO A 37 9.11 -4.99 1.82
N HIS A 38 8.53 -4.65 2.97
CA HIS A 38 7.83 -5.62 3.81
C HIS A 38 6.34 -5.70 3.48
N LEU A 39 5.65 -6.73 3.99
CA LEU A 39 4.22 -6.94 3.73
C LEU A 39 3.32 -5.77 4.17
N GLY A 40 3.75 -4.94 5.14
CA GLY A 40 3.06 -3.72 5.52
C GLY A 40 3.03 -2.70 4.39
N ASN A 41 4.17 -2.48 3.72
CA ASN A 41 4.23 -1.64 2.51
C ASN A 41 3.34 -2.22 1.41
N ALA A 42 3.40 -3.54 1.19
CA ALA A 42 2.57 -4.23 0.22
C ALA A 42 1.07 -3.99 0.48
N LYS A 43 0.61 -4.08 1.75
CA LYS A 43 -0.78 -3.77 2.12
C LYS A 43 -1.14 -2.33 1.80
N THR A 44 -0.35 -1.37 2.26
CA THR A 44 -0.61 0.06 2.07
C THR A 44 -0.75 0.39 0.58
N TYR A 45 0.24 0.03 -0.25
CA TYR A 45 0.20 0.36 -1.67
C TYR A 45 -0.90 -0.37 -2.44
N THR A 46 -1.27 -1.59 -2.00
CA THR A 46 -2.40 -2.32 -2.58
C THR A 46 -3.73 -1.61 -2.27
N GLN A 47 -3.91 -1.04 -1.08
CA GLN A 47 -5.13 -0.30 -0.73
C GLN A 47 -5.29 0.96 -1.59
N PHE A 48 -4.21 1.68 -1.86
CA PHE A 48 -4.26 2.85 -2.74
C PHE A 48 -4.36 2.49 -4.23
N ASP A 49 -3.86 1.33 -4.65
CA ASP A 49 -4.15 0.79 -5.98
C ASP A 49 -5.65 0.49 -6.15
N PHE A 50 -6.32 -0.07 -5.12
CA PHE A 50 -7.78 -0.24 -5.14
C PHE A 50 -8.52 1.09 -5.23
N LEU A 51 -8.13 2.09 -4.46
CA LEU A 51 -8.72 3.42 -4.52
C LEU A 51 -8.60 4.03 -5.94
N ALA A 52 -7.39 4.01 -6.49
CA ALA A 52 -7.15 4.58 -7.82
C ALA A 52 -7.92 3.82 -8.92
N ARG A 53 -7.97 2.48 -8.85
CA ARG A 53 -8.77 1.67 -9.77
C ARG A 53 -10.26 1.97 -9.63
N TYR A 54 -10.76 2.07 -8.41
CA TYR A 54 -12.16 2.38 -8.16
C TYR A 54 -12.56 3.75 -8.71
N LEU A 55 -11.77 4.78 -8.43
CA LEU A 55 -12.03 6.13 -8.95
C LEU A 55 -12.04 6.16 -10.49
N ARG A 56 -11.10 5.46 -11.14
CA ARG A 56 -11.09 5.30 -12.60
C ARG A 56 -12.31 4.53 -13.12
N TYR A 57 -12.69 3.47 -12.42
CA TYR A 57 -13.84 2.64 -12.78
C TYR A 57 -15.17 3.43 -12.77
N VAL A 58 -15.30 4.41 -11.89
CA VAL A 58 -16.46 5.28 -11.82
C VAL A 58 -16.32 6.58 -12.64
N GLY A 59 -15.28 6.69 -13.47
CA GLY A 59 -15.13 7.73 -14.49
C GLY A 59 -14.19 8.88 -14.16
N PHE A 60 -13.46 8.88 -13.03
CA PHE A 60 -12.46 9.91 -12.76
C PHE A 60 -11.16 9.68 -13.55
N GLU A 61 -10.56 10.78 -14.01
CA GLU A 61 -9.19 10.82 -14.52
C GLU A 61 -8.22 10.95 -13.34
N VAL A 62 -7.64 9.84 -12.89
CA VAL A 62 -6.75 9.83 -11.71
C VAL A 62 -5.30 9.94 -12.11
N PHE A 63 -4.63 11.03 -11.68
CA PHE A 63 -3.18 11.12 -11.69
C PHE A 63 -2.65 10.64 -10.34
N TYR A 64 -2.11 9.42 -10.30
CA TYR A 64 -1.53 8.83 -9.10
C TYR A 64 -0.01 9.03 -9.11
N LEU A 65 0.46 9.94 -8.27
CA LEU A 65 1.86 10.25 -8.04
C LEU A 65 2.35 9.49 -6.81
N GLN A 66 3.55 8.91 -6.89
CA GLN A 66 4.24 8.31 -5.76
C GLN A 66 5.71 8.71 -5.81
N ASN A 67 6.28 9.18 -4.68
CA ASN A 67 7.71 9.43 -4.59
C ASN A 67 8.50 8.12 -4.41
N ILE A 68 9.78 8.22 -4.64
CA ILE A 68 10.80 7.25 -4.24
C ILE A 68 11.85 8.02 -3.46
N THR A 69 11.94 7.78 -2.16
CA THR A 69 12.99 8.32 -1.32
C THR A 69 14.28 7.55 -1.59
N ASP A 70 15.08 8.09 -2.50
CA ASP A 70 16.35 7.52 -2.94
C ASP A 70 17.57 8.19 -2.31
N ILE A 71 17.35 9.11 -1.35
CA ILE A 71 18.36 9.73 -0.50
C ILE A 71 17.82 9.94 0.92
N ASP A 72 18.44 9.32 1.92
CA ASP A 72 18.05 9.38 3.32
C ASP A 72 19.18 8.85 4.21
N ASP A 73 19.21 9.20 5.49
CA ASP A 73 20.20 8.69 6.45
C ASP A 73 20.23 7.15 6.50
N LYS A 74 19.06 6.49 6.43
CA LYS A 74 18.96 5.01 6.45
C LYS A 74 19.65 4.39 5.23
N ILE A 75 19.58 5.07 4.08
CA ILE A 75 20.25 4.63 2.86
C ILE A 75 21.76 4.69 3.06
N LEU A 76 22.28 5.80 3.61
CA LEU A 76 23.72 5.99 3.84
C LEU A 76 24.26 4.98 4.85
N VAL A 77 23.57 4.80 5.96
CA VAL A 77 23.93 3.79 6.97
C VAL A 77 23.96 2.38 6.35
N ARG A 78 22.92 2.03 5.59
CA ARG A 78 22.82 0.69 4.97
C ARG A 78 23.87 0.47 3.88
N ALA A 79 24.18 1.48 3.10
CA ALA A 79 25.24 1.45 2.09
C ALA A 79 26.59 1.21 2.74
N GLY A 80 26.88 1.90 3.87
CA GLY A 80 28.08 1.69 4.67
C GLY A 80 28.18 0.28 5.26
N GLU A 81 27.08 -0.25 5.84
CA GLU A 81 27.03 -1.63 6.38
C GLU A 81 27.35 -2.68 5.31
N LEU A 82 26.89 -2.46 4.09
CA LEU A 82 27.06 -3.39 2.96
C LEU A 82 28.33 -3.10 2.14
N ASN A 83 29.06 -2.04 2.46
CA ASN A 83 30.23 -1.55 1.70
C ASN A 83 29.94 -1.39 0.19
N VAL A 84 28.82 -0.73 -0.13
CA VAL A 84 28.38 -0.46 -1.51
C VAL A 84 28.07 1.04 -1.67
N GLY A 85 28.16 1.56 -2.90
CA GLY A 85 27.70 2.91 -3.19
C GLY A 85 26.20 3.07 -2.94
N TRP A 86 25.79 4.21 -2.34
CA TRP A 86 24.39 4.48 -2.02
C TRP A 86 23.47 4.41 -3.26
N ASN A 87 23.92 4.94 -4.41
CA ASN A 87 23.18 4.89 -5.66
C ASN A 87 22.93 3.46 -6.18
N LYS A 88 23.94 2.58 -6.10
CA LYS A 88 23.78 1.16 -6.45
C LYS A 88 22.82 0.44 -5.50
N LEU A 89 22.83 0.83 -4.22
CA LEU A 89 21.91 0.31 -3.23
C LEU A 89 20.46 0.68 -3.58
N THR A 90 20.22 1.96 -3.84
CA THR A 90 18.88 2.48 -4.13
C THR A 90 18.34 1.93 -5.45
N GLU A 91 19.13 1.91 -6.51
CA GLU A 91 18.76 1.29 -7.80
C GLU A 91 18.32 -0.18 -7.63
N LYS A 92 19.05 -0.94 -6.81
CA LYS A 92 18.72 -2.35 -6.54
C LYS A 92 17.37 -2.47 -5.86
N TYR A 93 17.14 -1.73 -4.77
CA TYR A 93 15.92 -1.89 -3.98
C TYR A 93 14.71 -1.21 -4.61
N GLU A 94 14.88 -0.14 -5.38
CA GLU A 94 13.84 0.42 -6.22
C GLU A 94 13.38 -0.60 -7.28
N LYS A 95 14.30 -1.28 -7.97
CA LYS A 95 13.95 -2.33 -8.92
C LYS A 95 13.15 -3.45 -8.27
N ILE A 96 13.57 -3.90 -7.08
CA ILE A 96 12.85 -4.93 -6.32
C ILE A 96 11.44 -4.44 -5.96
N TYR A 97 11.32 -3.21 -5.48
CA TYR A 97 10.04 -2.59 -5.17
C TYR A 97 9.09 -2.58 -6.39
N MET A 98 9.57 -2.13 -7.54
CA MET A 98 8.78 -2.10 -8.78
C MET A 98 8.35 -3.51 -9.23
N GLU A 99 9.23 -4.50 -9.12
CA GLU A 99 8.91 -5.89 -9.42
C GLU A 99 7.85 -6.45 -8.46
N ASP A 100 7.94 -6.13 -7.17
CA ASP A 100 6.99 -6.56 -6.16
C ASP A 100 5.62 -5.92 -6.36
N MET A 101 5.55 -4.63 -6.70
CA MET A 101 4.29 -3.96 -7.07
C MET A 101 3.65 -4.62 -8.29
N LYS A 102 4.44 -4.97 -9.30
CA LYS A 102 3.95 -5.69 -10.49
C LYS A 102 3.41 -7.08 -10.14
N LYS A 103 4.08 -7.83 -9.26
CA LYS A 103 3.62 -9.16 -8.80
C LYS A 103 2.28 -9.09 -8.05
N LEU A 104 2.05 -8.01 -7.29
CA LEU A 104 0.79 -7.72 -6.61
C LEU A 104 -0.30 -7.17 -7.55
N ASN A 105 0.00 -6.96 -8.82
CA ASN A 105 -0.86 -6.25 -9.77
C ASN A 105 -1.21 -4.82 -9.34
N ASN A 106 -0.32 -4.16 -8.57
CA ASN A 106 -0.40 -2.75 -8.19
C ASN A 106 0.17 -1.91 -9.35
N LEU A 107 -0.68 -1.56 -10.31
CA LEU A 107 -0.28 -0.93 -11.57
C LEU A 107 -0.88 0.45 -11.77
N SER A 108 -1.50 1.02 -10.74
CA SER A 108 -2.26 2.27 -10.87
C SER A 108 -1.43 3.54 -10.80
N VAL A 109 -0.16 3.47 -10.36
CA VAL A 109 0.72 4.63 -10.26
C VAL A 109 0.99 5.19 -11.66
N THR A 110 0.66 6.48 -11.84
CA THR A 110 0.87 7.20 -13.11
C THR A 110 2.33 7.65 -13.25
N LYS A 111 2.92 8.13 -12.13
CA LYS A 111 4.28 8.64 -12.11
C LYS A 111 4.96 8.26 -10.79
N TYR A 112 6.15 7.67 -10.91
CA TYR A 112 7.11 7.57 -9.81
C TYR A 112 8.11 8.73 -9.91
N ALA A 113 8.37 9.40 -8.78
CA ALA A 113 9.23 10.57 -8.69
C ALA A 113 10.34 10.33 -7.64
N ARG A 114 11.58 10.23 -8.08
CA ARG A 114 12.73 10.11 -7.16
C ARG A 114 13.04 11.44 -6.52
N ALA A 115 13.32 11.49 -5.24
CA ALA A 115 13.64 12.72 -4.52
C ALA A 115 14.86 13.45 -5.15
N THR A 116 15.87 12.67 -5.59
CA THR A 116 17.08 13.23 -6.20
C THR A 116 16.86 13.92 -7.56
N ASP A 117 15.75 13.62 -8.25
CA ASP A 117 15.38 14.28 -9.51
C ASP A 117 14.77 15.68 -9.28
N TYR A 118 14.43 16.06 -8.03
CA TYR A 118 13.71 17.29 -7.67
C TYR A 118 14.49 18.21 -6.72
N ILE A 119 15.83 18.13 -6.70
CA ILE A 119 16.68 18.90 -5.80
C ILE A 119 16.44 20.41 -5.95
N GLU A 120 16.33 20.92 -7.17
CA GLU A 120 16.09 22.34 -7.42
C GLU A 120 14.76 22.81 -6.83
N GLN A 121 13.72 22.02 -6.95
CA GLN A 121 12.38 22.30 -6.40
C GLN A 121 12.39 22.27 -4.86
N ILE A 122 13.11 21.30 -4.28
CA ILE A 122 13.32 21.20 -2.84
C ILE A 122 14.03 22.45 -2.32
N VAL A 123 15.16 22.82 -2.94
CA VAL A 123 15.95 24.02 -2.58
C VAL A 123 15.08 25.28 -2.64
N LYS A 124 14.30 25.45 -3.72
CA LYS A 124 13.37 26.56 -3.88
C LYS A 124 12.35 26.63 -2.75
N GLN A 125 11.77 25.49 -2.34
CA GLN A 125 10.78 25.47 -1.28
C GLN A 125 11.40 25.76 0.08
N VAL A 126 12.59 25.20 0.39
CA VAL A 126 13.34 25.51 1.63
C VAL A 126 13.66 27.00 1.72
N LYS A 127 14.12 27.60 0.60
CA LYS A 127 14.38 29.04 0.53
C LYS A 127 13.12 29.86 0.81
N THR A 128 12.00 29.51 0.19
CA THR A 128 10.72 30.17 0.44
C THR A 128 10.32 30.11 1.92
N LEU A 129 10.51 28.98 2.58
CA LEU A 129 10.25 28.83 4.02
C LEU A 129 11.18 29.71 4.87
N ALA A 130 12.46 29.79 4.50
CA ALA A 130 13.43 30.63 5.21
C ALA A 130 13.11 32.13 5.03
N GLU A 131 12.81 32.58 3.81
CA GLU A 131 12.42 33.97 3.51
C GLU A 131 11.15 34.39 4.24
N LYS A 132 10.22 33.46 4.46
CA LYS A 132 8.98 33.70 5.22
C LYS A 132 9.15 33.56 6.73
N GLY A 133 10.35 33.23 7.21
CA GLY A 133 10.68 33.13 8.64
C GLY A 133 10.20 31.84 9.33
N TYR A 134 9.90 30.79 8.57
CA TYR A 134 9.56 29.47 9.09
C TYR A 134 10.75 28.54 9.25
N ALA A 135 11.90 28.90 8.69
CA ALA A 135 13.10 28.09 8.77
C ALA A 135 14.31 28.90 9.25
N TYR A 136 15.27 28.20 9.87
CA TYR A 136 16.53 28.77 10.37
C TYR A 136 17.68 27.81 10.11
N THR A 137 18.90 28.35 10.08
CA THR A 137 20.13 27.59 9.82
C THR A 137 20.91 27.40 11.11
N ILE A 138 21.43 26.19 11.30
CA ILE A 138 22.41 25.83 12.33
C ILE A 138 23.60 25.11 11.69
N ASP A 139 24.53 24.61 12.47
CA ASP A 139 25.81 24.05 12.00
C ASP A 139 25.69 22.85 11.05
N ASP A 140 24.63 22.04 11.19
CA ASP A 140 24.44 20.82 10.40
C ASP A 140 23.31 20.92 9.35
N GLY A 141 22.59 22.05 9.25
CA GLY A 141 21.53 22.18 8.26
C GLY A 141 20.56 23.32 8.45
N VAL A 142 19.51 23.30 7.62
CA VAL A 142 18.36 24.21 7.67
C VAL A 142 17.17 23.47 8.25
N TYR A 143 16.54 24.04 9.26
CA TYR A 143 15.46 23.42 10.04
C TYR A 143 14.18 24.23 9.98
N PHE A 144 13.03 23.53 9.94
CA PHE A 144 11.72 24.14 10.12
C PHE A 144 11.45 24.38 11.61
N GLU A 145 11.03 25.60 11.95
CA GLU A 145 10.69 26.02 13.30
C GLU A 145 9.21 25.75 13.58
N ILE A 146 8.89 24.63 14.24
CA ILE A 146 7.50 24.21 14.48
C ILE A 146 6.70 25.25 15.24
N SER A 147 7.34 25.99 16.17
CA SER A 147 6.67 27.04 16.95
C SER A 147 6.07 28.17 16.10
N ARG A 148 6.52 28.31 14.85
CA ARG A 148 6.00 29.28 13.86
C ARG A 148 4.72 28.79 13.16
N PHE A 149 4.34 27.53 13.31
CA PHE A 149 3.14 26.94 12.72
C PHE A 149 2.20 26.43 13.82
N PRO A 150 1.29 27.29 14.36
CA PRO A 150 0.45 26.97 15.51
C PRO A 150 -0.45 25.76 15.32
N ASP A 151 -0.81 25.45 14.05
CA ASP A 151 -1.70 24.32 13.72
C ASP A 151 -0.96 22.97 13.61
N TYR A 152 0.32 22.89 14.01
CA TYR A 152 1.04 21.63 14.01
C TYR A 152 0.38 20.62 14.96
N GLY A 153 0.14 19.41 14.45
CA GLY A 153 -0.58 18.39 15.19
C GLY A 153 -2.07 18.27 14.86
N LYS A 154 -2.59 19.09 13.93
CA LYS A 154 -4.01 19.06 13.53
C LYS A 154 -4.44 17.77 12.87
N LEU A 155 -3.57 17.09 12.12
CA LEU A 155 -3.86 15.81 11.46
C LEU A 155 -3.89 14.66 12.47
N SER A 156 -2.88 14.60 13.33
CA SER A 156 -2.76 13.57 14.37
C SER A 156 -3.69 13.79 15.55
N GLY A 157 -4.13 15.06 15.75
CA GLY A 157 -4.85 15.53 16.94
C GLY A 157 -3.96 15.66 18.17
N ARG A 158 -2.64 15.71 17.99
CA ARG A 158 -1.66 15.94 19.05
C ARG A 158 -1.23 17.40 19.03
N THR A 159 -2.02 18.25 19.66
CA THR A 159 -1.73 19.69 19.79
C THR A 159 -0.61 19.98 20.80
N GLU A 160 -0.37 19.05 21.72
CA GLU A 160 0.76 19.11 22.67
C GLU A 160 1.77 18.02 22.27
N LEU A 161 2.89 18.44 21.69
CA LEU A 161 3.98 17.53 21.35
C LEU A 161 4.84 17.26 22.58
N LYS A 162 5.09 15.98 22.84
CA LYS A 162 6.14 15.57 23.75
C LYS A 162 7.50 15.68 23.10
N GLU A 163 8.54 15.84 23.92
CA GLU A 163 9.91 15.83 23.46
C GLU A 163 10.19 14.55 22.63
N GLY A 164 10.59 14.73 21.38
CA GLY A 164 10.91 13.65 20.46
C GLY A 164 9.75 13.08 19.63
N ASP A 165 8.52 13.61 19.75
CA ASP A 165 7.38 13.15 18.95
C ASP A 165 7.55 13.40 17.42
N SER A 166 8.29 14.46 17.06
CA SER A 166 8.50 14.87 15.65
C SER A 166 9.91 14.63 15.13
N VAL A 167 10.76 13.95 15.90
CA VAL A 167 12.17 13.80 15.56
C VAL A 167 12.55 12.33 15.37
N SER A 168 13.19 12.05 14.25
CA SER A 168 14.01 10.84 14.10
C SER A 168 15.12 10.84 15.16
N ARG A 169 15.45 9.66 15.72
CA ARG A 169 16.57 9.51 16.67
C ARG A 169 17.92 9.98 16.11
N ILE A 170 18.00 10.21 14.80
CA ILE A 170 19.20 10.61 14.06
C ILE A 170 19.36 12.13 14.05
N ASP A 171 18.29 12.93 14.23
CA ASP A 171 18.31 14.39 14.13
C ASP A 171 18.47 15.11 15.48
N LYS A 172 19.22 14.52 16.40
CA LYS A 172 19.53 15.17 17.68
C LYS A 172 20.62 16.22 17.49
N ASN A 173 20.25 17.49 17.59
CA ASN A 173 21.19 18.60 17.62
C ASN A 173 20.79 19.58 18.75
N SER A 174 21.74 19.93 19.61
CA SER A 174 21.51 20.81 20.76
C SER A 174 21.29 22.28 20.37
N GLN A 175 21.62 22.67 19.13
CA GLN A 175 21.42 24.02 18.62
C GLN A 175 20.01 24.27 18.09
N LYS A 176 19.16 23.25 18.03
CA LYS A 176 17.77 23.40 17.63
C LYS A 176 17.02 24.33 18.57
N ARG A 177 16.18 25.21 18.01
CA ARG A 177 15.32 26.11 18.79
C ARG A 177 14.22 25.38 19.53
N GLY A 178 13.65 24.35 18.89
CA GLY A 178 12.65 23.45 19.48
C GLY A 178 13.07 21.99 19.26
N TRP A 179 12.81 21.13 20.25
CA TRP A 179 13.15 19.71 20.20
C TRP A 179 12.55 19.01 18.97
N ASN A 180 11.35 19.41 18.60
CA ASN A 180 10.58 18.80 17.52
C ASN A 180 10.83 19.45 16.16
N ASP A 181 11.65 20.49 16.06
CA ASP A 181 12.04 21.10 14.80
C ASP A 181 12.71 20.05 13.91
N PHE A 182 12.37 20.03 12.63
CA PHE A 182 12.83 18.99 11.71
C PHE A 182 13.67 19.58 10.57
N CYS A 183 14.59 18.75 10.07
CA CYS A 183 15.53 19.15 9.05
C CYS A 183 14.84 19.26 7.68
N LEU A 184 15.07 20.39 6.99
CA LEU A 184 14.65 20.65 5.60
C LEU A 184 15.79 20.41 4.62
N TRP A 185 17.01 20.84 4.98
CA TRP A 185 18.21 20.67 4.19
C TRP A 185 19.37 20.33 5.12
N LYS A 186 19.97 19.15 4.95
CA LYS A 186 21.06 18.66 5.80
C LYS A 186 22.39 18.91 5.13
N PHE A 187 23.30 19.60 5.81
CA PHE A 187 24.64 19.79 5.29
C PHE A 187 25.39 18.47 5.25
N SER A 188 25.99 18.16 4.09
CA SER A 188 26.70 16.91 3.88
C SER A 188 28.05 16.91 4.60
N LYS A 189 28.39 15.80 5.22
CA LYS A 189 29.71 15.52 5.73
C LYS A 189 30.66 15.13 4.59
N LEU A 190 31.95 15.07 4.90
CA LEU A 190 32.93 14.52 3.98
C LEU A 190 32.52 13.10 3.57
N ASP A 191 32.59 12.81 2.27
CA ASP A 191 32.23 11.50 1.67
C ASP A 191 30.72 11.17 1.63
N GLU A 192 29.82 12.07 2.08
CA GLU A 192 28.39 11.92 1.87
C GLU A 192 27.93 12.48 0.50
N PRO A 193 26.83 11.94 -0.08
CA PRO A 193 26.18 12.55 -1.24
C PRO A 193 25.86 14.01 -0.99
N SER A 194 26.15 14.86 -1.96
CA SER A 194 26.04 16.29 -1.78
C SER A 194 25.66 17.01 -3.07
N TRP A 195 24.70 17.92 -2.97
CA TRP A 195 24.35 18.88 -4.01
C TRP A 195 24.80 20.26 -3.58
N LYS A 196 25.57 20.91 -4.47
CA LYS A 196 26.01 22.28 -4.23
C LYS A 196 24.86 23.23 -4.51
N THR A 197 24.44 23.98 -3.50
CA THR A 197 23.35 24.94 -3.56
C THR A 197 23.74 26.26 -2.93
N GLU A 198 22.93 27.29 -3.10
CA GLU A 198 23.12 28.58 -2.43
C GLU A 198 23.01 28.52 -0.89
N MET A 199 22.33 27.47 -0.36
CA MET A 199 22.23 27.25 1.08
C MET A 199 23.45 26.50 1.65
N GLY A 200 24.35 26.03 0.80
CA GLY A 200 25.47 25.17 1.15
C GLY A 200 25.37 23.79 0.51
N ALA A 201 26.50 23.07 0.55
CA ALA A 201 26.54 21.69 0.06
C ALA A 201 25.80 20.75 1.01
N GLY A 202 24.81 20.04 0.51
CA GLY A 202 23.94 19.23 1.36
C GLY A 202 22.99 18.31 0.60
N ARG A 203 22.01 17.82 1.29
CA ARG A 203 20.96 16.92 0.79
C ARG A 203 19.59 17.20 1.44
N PRO A 204 18.48 16.77 0.82
CA PRO A 204 17.15 16.97 1.37
C PRO A 204 16.97 16.36 2.78
N GLY A 205 16.17 17.02 3.61
CA GLY A 205 15.50 16.38 4.73
C GLY A 205 14.38 15.46 4.24
N TRP A 206 13.96 14.51 5.08
CA TRP A 206 12.98 13.49 4.69
C TRP A 206 11.59 14.04 4.33
N HIS A 207 11.16 15.12 4.99
CA HIS A 207 9.78 15.62 4.84
C HIS A 207 9.60 16.57 3.65
N ILE A 208 10.66 17.25 3.21
CA ILE A 208 10.57 18.30 2.20
C ILE A 208 10.46 17.76 0.78
N GLU A 209 10.92 16.52 0.54
CA GLU A 209 10.87 15.91 -0.79
C GLU A 209 9.44 15.77 -1.31
N ASP A 210 8.53 15.28 -0.49
CA ASP A 210 7.15 14.99 -0.87
C ASP A 210 6.39 16.26 -1.21
N THR A 211 6.57 17.32 -0.43
CA THR A 211 5.91 18.60 -0.68
C THR A 211 6.46 19.32 -1.91
N ALA A 212 7.76 19.26 -2.17
CA ALA A 212 8.36 19.85 -3.37
C ALA A 212 7.96 19.08 -4.64
N ILE A 213 7.87 17.75 -4.55
CA ILE A 213 7.39 16.90 -5.64
C ILE A 213 5.90 17.16 -5.91
N THR A 214 5.05 17.13 -4.89
CA THR A 214 3.61 17.37 -5.06
C THR A 214 3.30 18.77 -5.56
N GLU A 215 4.03 19.79 -5.10
CA GLU A 215 3.92 21.15 -5.62
C GLU A 215 4.23 21.23 -7.13
N THR A 216 5.23 20.48 -7.58
CA THR A 216 5.63 20.44 -8.99
C THR A 216 4.51 19.86 -9.89
N PHE A 217 3.81 18.82 -9.45
CA PHE A 217 2.80 18.14 -10.27
C PHE A 217 1.39 18.69 -10.06
N PHE A 218 1.05 19.09 -8.84
CA PHE A 218 -0.31 19.40 -8.42
C PHE A 218 -0.51 20.86 -8.01
N GLY A 219 0.59 21.60 -7.83
CA GLY A 219 0.56 22.91 -7.20
C GLY A 219 0.40 22.82 -5.69
N SER A 220 -0.08 23.90 -5.09
CA SER A 220 -0.11 24.07 -3.64
C SER A 220 -1.30 23.41 -2.92
N GLN A 221 -2.23 22.82 -3.64
CA GLN A 221 -3.39 22.11 -3.12
C GLN A 221 -3.79 20.97 -4.06
N TYR A 222 -4.17 19.82 -3.50
CA TYR A 222 -4.63 18.67 -4.27
C TYR A 222 -5.68 17.84 -3.53
N ASP A 223 -6.20 16.79 -4.17
CA ASP A 223 -7.39 16.09 -3.71
C ASP A 223 -7.11 15.11 -2.58
N ILE A 224 -6.22 14.14 -2.80
CA ILE A 224 -6.03 13.02 -1.88
C ILE A 224 -4.55 12.82 -1.59
N HIS A 225 -4.22 12.74 -0.30
CA HIS A 225 -2.94 12.26 0.20
C HIS A 225 -3.11 10.95 0.96
N GLY A 226 -2.32 9.97 0.63
CA GLY A 226 -2.38 8.63 1.22
C GLY A 226 -1.06 8.16 1.81
N GLY A 227 -1.16 7.30 2.82
CA GLY A 227 -0.02 6.64 3.44
C GLY A 227 -0.43 5.61 4.48
N ALA A 228 0.55 5.03 5.17
CA ALA A 228 0.31 4.23 6.35
C ALA A 228 0.08 5.12 7.58
N GLU A 229 -0.66 4.64 8.57
CA GLU A 229 -1.02 5.44 9.75
C GLU A 229 0.17 5.88 10.62
N ASP A 230 1.33 5.23 10.52
CA ASP A 230 2.56 5.64 11.20
C ASP A 230 3.24 6.86 10.55
N LEU A 231 2.83 7.25 9.36
CA LEU A 231 3.29 8.46 8.71
C LEU A 231 2.55 9.72 9.17
N ILE A 232 1.39 9.58 9.82
CA ILE A 232 0.60 10.73 10.31
C ILE A 232 1.49 11.68 11.11
N ILE A 233 2.25 11.13 12.06
CA ILE A 233 3.24 11.89 12.83
C ILE A 233 4.59 11.11 12.80
N PRO A 234 5.72 11.79 12.51
CA PRO A 234 5.85 13.24 12.25
C PRO A 234 5.64 13.65 10.79
N HIS A 235 5.61 12.71 9.82
CA HIS A 235 5.87 12.98 8.40
C HIS A 235 4.77 13.86 7.76
N HIS A 236 3.52 13.43 7.78
CA HIS A 236 2.44 14.19 7.14
C HIS A 236 2.11 15.51 7.87
N GLU A 237 2.31 15.58 9.20
CA GLU A 237 2.23 16.85 9.93
C GLU A 237 3.30 17.84 9.45
N ALA A 238 4.52 17.35 9.22
CA ALA A 238 5.62 18.17 8.70
C ALA A 238 5.32 18.65 7.26
N GLU A 239 4.76 17.80 6.41
CA GLU A 239 4.35 18.18 5.06
C GLU A 239 3.27 19.28 5.07
N ILE A 240 2.26 19.15 5.93
CA ILE A 240 1.23 20.17 6.11
C ILE A 240 1.90 21.49 6.52
N ALA A 241 2.75 21.45 7.55
CA ALA A 241 3.42 22.65 8.04
C ALA A 241 4.27 23.32 6.98
N GLN A 242 5.06 22.55 6.22
CA GLN A 242 5.90 23.06 5.15
C GLN A 242 5.08 23.72 4.05
N MET A 243 4.14 23.01 3.48
CA MET A 243 3.44 23.49 2.29
C MET A 243 2.45 24.60 2.59
N GLU A 244 1.72 24.50 3.70
CA GLU A 244 0.80 25.57 4.10
C GLU A 244 1.56 26.86 4.46
N SER A 245 2.74 26.75 5.09
CA SER A 245 3.62 27.90 5.35
C SER A 245 4.23 28.46 4.06
N ALA A 246 4.70 27.59 3.16
CA ALA A 246 5.31 28.00 1.90
C ALA A 246 4.30 28.70 0.97
N SER A 247 3.11 28.16 0.83
CA SER A 247 2.09 28.65 -0.10
C SER A 247 1.15 29.68 0.51
N GLY A 248 0.85 29.59 1.81
CA GLY A 248 -0.23 30.34 2.48
C GLY A 248 -1.63 29.81 2.18
N LYS A 249 -1.76 28.65 1.52
CA LYS A 249 -3.05 28.03 1.18
C LYS A 249 -3.36 26.88 2.13
N ILE A 250 -4.59 26.86 2.65
CA ILE A 250 -5.11 25.88 3.61
C ILE A 250 -6.45 25.35 3.09
N PRO A 251 -6.71 24.03 3.16
CA PRO A 251 -5.77 22.98 3.51
C PRO A 251 -4.82 22.63 2.34
N LEU A 252 -3.66 22.08 2.63
CA LEU A 252 -2.76 21.48 1.63
C LEU A 252 -3.50 20.41 0.81
N VAL A 253 -4.17 19.51 1.50
CA VAL A 253 -4.86 18.35 0.92
C VAL A 253 -6.30 18.32 1.39
N ARG A 254 -7.23 18.03 0.47
CA ARG A 254 -8.65 17.89 0.83
C ARG A 254 -8.95 16.67 1.67
N TYR A 255 -8.39 15.51 1.29
CA TYR A 255 -8.67 14.23 1.94
C TYR A 255 -7.39 13.51 2.30
N TRP A 256 -7.15 13.34 3.58
CA TRP A 256 -6.07 12.52 4.11
C TRP A 256 -6.56 11.12 4.40
N LEU A 257 -5.99 10.12 3.74
CA LEU A 257 -6.38 8.72 3.88
C LEU A 257 -5.23 7.89 4.42
N HIS A 258 -5.47 7.12 5.47
CA HIS A 258 -4.43 6.31 6.10
C HIS A 258 -4.84 4.84 6.17
N ALA A 259 -3.94 3.98 5.72
CA ALA A 259 -4.09 2.53 5.83
C ALA A 259 -3.57 2.06 7.19
N ALA A 260 -4.42 1.30 7.91
CA ALA A 260 -4.04 0.71 9.18
C ALA A 260 -2.94 -0.35 9.05
N PHE A 261 -2.28 -0.67 10.15
CA PHE A 261 -1.15 -1.60 10.21
C PHE A 261 -1.45 -3.02 9.72
N LEU A 262 -0.41 -3.65 9.18
CA LEU A 262 -0.35 -5.11 9.08
C LEU A 262 0.33 -5.65 10.35
N MET A 263 -0.40 -6.46 11.09
CA MET A 263 0.11 -7.23 12.21
C MET A 263 0.58 -8.60 11.71
N VAL A 264 1.54 -9.19 12.37
CA VAL A 264 1.99 -10.56 12.12
C VAL A 264 1.87 -11.34 13.42
N ASP A 265 1.07 -12.40 13.41
CA ASP A 265 0.75 -13.21 14.60
C ASP A 265 0.33 -12.35 15.80
N GLY A 266 -0.55 -11.36 15.55
CA GLY A 266 -1.08 -10.45 16.56
C GLY A 266 -0.10 -9.38 17.07
N ARG A 267 1.10 -9.26 16.48
CA ARG A 267 2.14 -8.31 16.90
C ARG A 267 2.53 -7.37 15.76
N LYS A 268 3.00 -6.18 16.10
CA LYS A 268 3.60 -5.27 15.10
C LYS A 268 4.79 -5.95 14.43
N MET A 269 4.90 -5.82 13.11
CA MET A 269 6.00 -6.38 12.34
C MET A 269 7.30 -5.65 12.67
N SER A 270 8.37 -6.41 12.99
CA SER A 270 9.67 -5.88 13.34
C SER A 270 10.78 -6.88 12.99
N LYS A 271 11.92 -6.39 12.49
CA LYS A 271 13.10 -7.23 12.25
C LYS A 271 13.63 -7.86 13.53
N SER A 272 13.58 -7.12 14.65
CA SER A 272 14.06 -7.61 15.95
C SER A 272 13.22 -8.75 16.53
N LEU A 273 11.94 -8.83 16.13
CA LEU A 273 11.02 -9.91 16.56
C LEU A 273 11.06 -11.12 15.61
N GLY A 274 11.84 -11.08 14.53
CA GLY A 274 11.89 -12.16 13.54
C GLY A 274 10.60 -12.41 12.77
N ASN A 275 9.62 -11.48 12.85
CA ASN A 275 8.33 -11.57 12.20
C ASN A 275 8.21 -10.62 10.99
N PHE A 276 9.34 -10.25 10.39
CA PHE A 276 9.44 -9.39 9.23
C PHE A 276 9.41 -10.25 7.96
N TYR A 277 8.37 -10.12 7.16
CA TYR A 277 8.20 -10.86 5.92
C TYR A 277 8.14 -9.95 4.70
N THR A 278 8.67 -10.45 3.59
CA THR A 278 8.69 -9.83 2.26
C THR A 278 7.87 -10.65 1.29
N ILE A 279 7.57 -10.09 0.10
CA ILE A 279 6.92 -10.84 -0.99
C ILE A 279 7.78 -12.03 -1.43
N SER A 280 9.11 -11.89 -1.41
CA SER A 280 10.03 -12.98 -1.69
C SER A 280 9.83 -14.17 -0.74
N ASP A 281 9.57 -13.92 0.55
CA ASP A 281 9.35 -14.99 1.53
C ASP A 281 8.03 -15.73 1.30
N ILE A 282 7.00 -15.00 0.86
CA ILE A 282 5.71 -15.56 0.42
C ILE A 282 5.92 -16.51 -0.77
N MET A 283 6.68 -16.04 -1.77
CA MET A 283 6.97 -16.82 -2.98
C MET A 283 7.83 -18.05 -2.70
N LYS A 284 8.84 -17.94 -1.81
CA LYS A 284 9.67 -19.09 -1.41
C LYS A 284 8.85 -20.21 -0.76
N ARG A 285 7.76 -19.86 -0.08
CA ARG A 285 6.80 -20.83 0.48
C ARG A 285 5.74 -21.32 -0.52
N GLY A 286 5.87 -20.96 -1.79
CA GLY A 286 5.02 -21.48 -2.89
C GLY A 286 3.69 -20.74 -3.06
N PHE A 287 3.48 -19.60 -2.41
CA PHE A 287 2.29 -18.77 -2.63
C PHE A 287 2.48 -17.81 -3.81
N ASP A 288 1.41 -17.63 -4.58
CA ASP A 288 1.34 -16.56 -5.57
C ASP A 288 1.14 -15.20 -4.84
N PRO A 289 1.86 -14.13 -5.21
CA PRO A 289 1.67 -12.81 -4.62
C PRO A 289 0.24 -12.27 -4.70
N LEU A 290 -0.55 -12.63 -5.71
CA LEU A 290 -1.98 -12.27 -5.80
C LEU A 290 -2.82 -12.80 -4.64
N VAL A 291 -2.35 -13.84 -3.93
CA VAL A 291 -2.99 -14.33 -2.71
C VAL A 291 -2.95 -13.28 -1.59
N LEU A 292 -1.84 -12.50 -1.50
CA LEU A 292 -1.76 -11.36 -0.58
C LEU A 292 -2.78 -10.28 -0.97
N ARG A 293 -2.89 -9.98 -2.26
CA ARG A 293 -3.89 -9.01 -2.73
C ARG A 293 -5.31 -9.44 -2.34
N TYR A 294 -5.65 -10.72 -2.52
CA TYR A 294 -6.92 -11.28 -2.10
C TYR A 294 -7.13 -11.21 -0.57
N LEU A 295 -6.08 -11.50 0.20
CA LEU A 295 -6.09 -11.38 1.66
C LEU A 295 -6.38 -9.92 2.09
N PHE A 296 -5.73 -8.94 1.44
CA PHE A 296 -5.92 -7.51 1.75
C PHE A 296 -7.34 -7.03 1.44
N LEU A 297 -8.01 -7.58 0.41
CA LEU A 297 -9.42 -7.29 0.12
C LEU A 297 -10.37 -7.74 1.24
N GLY A 298 -9.97 -8.73 2.05
CA GLY A 298 -10.76 -9.28 3.13
C GLY A 298 -10.86 -8.39 4.37
N ALA A 299 -10.11 -7.28 4.43
CA ALA A 299 -10.14 -6.31 5.53
C ALA A 299 -10.37 -4.90 4.99
N HIS A 300 -11.10 -4.08 5.74
CA HIS A 300 -11.22 -2.66 5.42
C HIS A 300 -9.85 -1.97 5.55
N TYR A 301 -9.54 -0.98 4.68
CA TYR A 301 -8.20 -0.36 4.69
C TYR A 301 -7.83 0.29 6.03
N ARG A 302 -8.82 0.77 6.79
CA ARG A 302 -8.66 1.37 8.12
C ARG A 302 -8.62 0.37 9.27
N ASP A 303 -8.83 -0.91 8.99
CA ASP A 303 -8.77 -1.95 10.02
C ASP A 303 -7.39 -2.62 10.02
N PRO A 304 -6.80 -2.87 11.21
CA PRO A 304 -5.60 -3.67 11.29
C PRO A 304 -5.85 -5.09 10.72
N LEU A 305 -4.96 -5.53 9.85
CA LEU A 305 -5.01 -6.87 9.30
C LEU A 305 -3.97 -7.75 9.98
N ASN A 306 -4.39 -8.86 10.57
CA ASN A 306 -3.49 -9.83 11.15
C ASN A 306 -3.10 -10.88 10.10
N PHE A 307 -1.85 -10.81 9.65
CA PHE A 307 -1.25 -11.81 8.79
C PHE A 307 -0.83 -13.02 9.61
N THR A 308 -1.27 -14.20 9.19
CA THR A 308 -0.75 -15.49 9.61
C THR A 308 -0.61 -16.39 8.37
N TRP A 309 0.18 -17.45 8.45
CA TRP A 309 0.30 -18.41 7.34
C TRP A 309 -1.02 -19.15 7.08
N GLU A 310 -1.83 -19.35 8.10
CA GLU A 310 -3.18 -19.93 8.01
C GLU A 310 -4.13 -18.98 7.25
N SER A 311 -4.12 -17.69 7.57
CA SER A 311 -4.94 -16.68 6.86
C SER A 311 -4.55 -16.58 5.39
N LEU A 312 -3.24 -16.65 5.08
CA LEU A 312 -2.76 -16.67 3.70
C LEU A 312 -3.19 -17.95 2.97
N SER A 313 -3.12 -19.11 3.63
CA SER A 313 -3.61 -20.39 3.05
C SER A 313 -5.11 -20.36 2.78
N ALA A 314 -5.89 -19.77 3.70
CA ALA A 314 -7.32 -19.56 3.49
C ALA A 314 -7.61 -18.64 2.31
N ALA A 315 -6.84 -17.55 2.18
CA ALA A 315 -6.91 -16.63 1.04
C ALA A 315 -6.55 -17.33 -0.29
N GLN A 316 -5.54 -18.19 -0.31
CA GLN A 316 -5.17 -19.01 -1.48
C GLN A 316 -6.33 -19.91 -1.93
N ASN A 317 -7.00 -20.57 -0.98
CA ASN A 317 -8.16 -21.41 -1.28
C ASN A 317 -9.33 -20.58 -1.81
N GLY A 318 -9.57 -19.39 -1.22
CA GLY A 318 -10.61 -18.46 -1.66
C GLY A 318 -10.37 -17.96 -3.08
N LEU A 319 -9.18 -17.43 -3.35
CA LEU A 319 -8.78 -16.95 -4.66
C LEU A 319 -8.84 -18.07 -5.71
N GLY A 320 -8.28 -19.24 -5.40
CA GLY A 320 -8.28 -20.39 -6.30
C GLY A 320 -9.70 -20.86 -6.66
N ARG A 321 -10.63 -20.84 -5.69
CA ARG A 321 -12.05 -21.13 -5.94
C ARG A 321 -12.68 -20.08 -6.84
N LEU A 322 -12.43 -18.78 -6.56
CA LEU A 322 -12.94 -17.68 -7.38
C LEU A 322 -12.47 -17.81 -8.83
N GLN A 323 -11.16 -17.97 -9.02
CA GLN A 323 -10.55 -18.14 -10.33
C GLN A 323 -11.11 -19.34 -11.10
N THR A 324 -11.24 -20.49 -10.43
CA THR A 324 -11.79 -21.71 -11.06
C THR A 324 -13.25 -21.51 -11.47
N THR A 325 -14.04 -20.85 -10.63
CA THR A 325 -15.45 -20.59 -10.91
C THR A 325 -15.61 -19.64 -12.08
N VAL A 326 -14.91 -18.50 -12.07
CA VAL A 326 -14.97 -17.52 -13.17
C VAL A 326 -14.46 -18.11 -14.50
N TYR A 327 -13.41 -18.93 -14.45
CA TYR A 327 -12.95 -19.65 -15.64
C TYR A 327 -14.03 -20.59 -16.20
N GLY A 328 -14.76 -21.31 -15.34
CA GLY A 328 -15.86 -22.18 -15.74
C GLY A 328 -17.03 -21.44 -16.41
N LEU A 329 -17.30 -20.20 -15.99
CA LEU A 329 -18.35 -19.37 -16.57
C LEU A 329 -18.09 -18.96 -18.03
N ARG A 330 -16.82 -18.92 -18.47
CA ARG A 330 -16.43 -18.58 -19.87
C ARG A 330 -16.89 -19.59 -20.92
N GLN A 331 -17.28 -20.80 -20.52
CA GLN A 331 -17.50 -21.93 -21.44
C GLN A 331 -18.99 -22.11 -21.78
N SER A 332 -19.87 -21.24 -21.32
CA SER A 332 -21.29 -21.30 -21.62
C SER A 332 -21.62 -20.50 -22.88
N GLU A 333 -22.70 -20.90 -23.56
CA GLU A 333 -23.23 -20.14 -24.69
C GLU A 333 -24.14 -19.03 -24.20
N ARG A 334 -24.09 -17.86 -24.84
CA ARG A 334 -24.91 -16.71 -24.46
C ARG A 334 -26.38 -17.00 -24.75
N THR A 335 -27.21 -16.89 -23.73
CA THR A 335 -28.65 -17.01 -23.84
C THR A 335 -29.32 -15.63 -23.79
N THR A 336 -30.56 -15.54 -24.32
CA THR A 336 -31.33 -14.28 -24.21
C THR A 336 -31.62 -13.96 -22.77
N LEU A 337 -31.29 -12.74 -22.34
CA LEU A 337 -31.63 -12.24 -21.02
C LEU A 337 -33.13 -11.88 -20.95
N SER A 338 -33.80 -12.33 -19.88
CA SER A 338 -35.10 -11.77 -19.51
C SER A 338 -34.92 -10.44 -18.80
N ASP A 339 -35.94 -9.58 -18.82
CA ASP A 339 -35.93 -8.28 -18.14
C ASP A 339 -35.56 -8.43 -16.65
N GLU A 340 -36.15 -9.40 -15.95
CA GLU A 340 -35.83 -9.72 -14.55
C GLU A 340 -34.34 -10.00 -14.32
N LYS A 341 -33.71 -10.75 -15.24
CA LYS A 341 -32.28 -11.07 -15.10
C LYS A 341 -31.39 -9.90 -15.45
N ASN A 342 -31.81 -9.08 -16.40
CA ASN A 342 -31.10 -7.84 -16.73
C ASN A 342 -31.14 -6.85 -15.56
N GLU A 343 -32.29 -6.70 -14.90
CA GLU A 343 -32.42 -5.91 -13.67
C GLU A 343 -31.45 -6.40 -12.58
N LYS A 344 -31.33 -7.72 -12.39
CA LYS A 344 -30.36 -8.30 -11.43
C LYS A 344 -28.90 -8.02 -11.79
N VAL A 345 -28.55 -8.01 -13.08
CA VAL A 345 -27.20 -7.63 -13.54
C VAL A 345 -26.89 -6.19 -13.15
N ILE A 346 -27.83 -5.29 -13.39
CA ILE A 346 -27.72 -3.86 -13.01
C ILE A 346 -27.61 -3.74 -11.48
N GLU A 347 -28.47 -4.43 -10.74
CA GLU A 347 -28.46 -4.43 -9.26
C GLU A 347 -27.11 -4.87 -8.68
N PHE A 348 -26.50 -5.94 -9.21
CA PHE A 348 -25.18 -6.40 -8.73
C PHE A 348 -24.08 -5.38 -9.04
N ARG A 349 -24.12 -4.72 -10.18
CA ARG A 349 -23.19 -3.65 -10.50
C ARG A 349 -23.32 -2.48 -9.54
N GLU A 350 -24.55 -2.06 -9.27
CA GLU A 350 -24.85 -0.98 -8.33
C GLU A 350 -24.43 -1.34 -6.89
N LYS A 351 -24.70 -2.57 -6.44
CA LYS A 351 -24.24 -3.07 -5.12
C LYS A 351 -22.72 -3.03 -5.00
N PHE A 352 -21.99 -3.46 -6.04
CA PHE A 352 -20.53 -3.46 -6.05
C PHE A 352 -19.97 -2.05 -5.96
N VAL A 353 -20.46 -1.15 -6.82
CA VAL A 353 -20.03 0.26 -6.83
C VAL A 353 -20.40 0.94 -5.51
N SER A 354 -21.61 0.70 -4.98
CA SER A 354 -22.05 1.27 -3.69
C SER A 354 -21.21 0.78 -2.51
N ALA A 355 -20.77 -0.49 -2.53
CA ALA A 355 -19.87 -0.99 -1.50
C ALA A 355 -18.53 -0.23 -1.46
N LEU A 356 -17.99 0.08 -2.63
CA LEU A 356 -16.74 0.83 -2.73
C LEU A 356 -16.93 2.36 -2.54
N ALA A 357 -18.10 2.87 -2.89
CA ALA A 357 -18.47 4.26 -2.62
C ALA A 357 -18.57 4.57 -1.12
N ASP A 358 -18.79 3.56 -0.30
CA ASP A 358 -18.89 3.64 1.15
C ASP A 358 -17.52 3.39 1.81
N ASP A 359 -16.63 4.37 1.68
CA ASP A 359 -15.29 4.36 2.30
C ASP A 359 -14.41 3.18 1.85
N LEU A 360 -14.44 2.86 0.54
CA LEU A 360 -13.65 1.80 -0.09
C LEU A 360 -13.84 0.42 0.61
N ASN A 361 -15.08 0.04 0.89
CA ASN A 361 -15.39 -1.21 1.61
C ASN A 361 -15.15 -2.44 0.72
N THR A 362 -13.88 -2.82 0.56
CA THR A 362 -13.46 -3.95 -0.26
C THR A 362 -13.99 -5.31 0.24
N PRO A 363 -14.11 -5.58 1.57
CA PRO A 363 -14.76 -6.81 2.04
C PRO A 363 -16.20 -6.96 1.54
N LYS A 364 -16.98 -5.87 1.59
CA LYS A 364 -18.36 -5.86 1.09
C LYS A 364 -18.41 -6.04 -0.43
N ALA A 365 -17.52 -5.38 -1.17
CA ALA A 365 -17.41 -5.55 -2.61
C ALA A 365 -17.06 -7.00 -3.01
N LEU A 366 -16.15 -7.65 -2.28
CA LEU A 366 -15.81 -9.06 -2.48
C LEU A 366 -16.99 -9.98 -2.13
N ALA A 367 -17.79 -9.67 -1.11
CA ALA A 367 -19.01 -10.41 -0.79
C ALA A 367 -20.03 -10.31 -1.93
N VAL A 368 -20.23 -9.11 -2.51
CA VAL A 368 -21.09 -8.91 -3.70
C VAL A 368 -20.62 -9.75 -4.89
N MET A 369 -19.30 -9.85 -5.14
CA MET A 369 -18.75 -10.74 -6.16
C MET A 369 -19.21 -12.19 -5.94
N TRP A 370 -19.13 -12.70 -4.71
CA TRP A 370 -19.55 -14.07 -4.38
C TRP A 370 -21.06 -14.27 -4.44
N GLU A 371 -21.86 -13.27 -4.08
CA GLU A 371 -23.33 -13.31 -4.22
C GLU A 371 -23.72 -13.37 -5.71
N MET A 372 -23.12 -12.52 -6.53
CA MET A 372 -23.33 -12.48 -7.98
C MET A 372 -23.02 -13.85 -8.62
N ILE A 373 -21.88 -14.45 -8.28
CA ILE A 373 -21.50 -15.78 -8.80
C ILE A 373 -22.54 -16.86 -8.45
N LYS A 374 -23.12 -16.82 -7.26
CA LYS A 374 -24.12 -17.79 -6.78
C LYS A 374 -25.55 -17.51 -7.26
N SER A 375 -25.80 -16.34 -7.85
CA SER A 375 -27.13 -15.92 -8.30
C SER A 375 -27.66 -16.77 -9.47
N ASN A 376 -28.89 -16.52 -9.91
CA ASN A 376 -29.51 -17.19 -11.04
C ASN A 376 -29.41 -16.46 -12.38
N ILE A 377 -28.55 -15.43 -12.49
CA ILE A 377 -28.27 -14.79 -13.77
C ILE A 377 -27.45 -15.74 -14.67
N PRO A 378 -27.51 -15.59 -16.01
CA PRO A 378 -26.75 -16.43 -16.94
C PRO A 378 -25.24 -16.41 -16.69
N SER A 379 -24.57 -17.49 -17.09
CA SER A 379 -23.13 -17.67 -16.81
C SER A 379 -22.25 -16.62 -17.50
N GLU A 380 -22.61 -16.22 -18.73
CA GLU A 380 -21.89 -15.20 -19.47
C GLU A 380 -21.98 -13.84 -18.78
N ASP A 381 -23.15 -13.48 -18.28
CA ASP A 381 -23.37 -12.22 -17.59
C ASP A 381 -22.64 -12.20 -16.23
N LYS A 382 -22.59 -13.36 -15.54
CA LYS A 382 -21.71 -13.51 -14.36
C LYS A 382 -20.24 -13.33 -14.71
N HIS A 383 -19.81 -13.93 -15.83
CA HIS A 383 -18.43 -13.79 -16.29
C HIS A 383 -18.12 -12.33 -16.57
N ASP A 384 -18.95 -11.65 -17.37
CA ASP A 384 -18.74 -10.26 -17.76
C ASP A 384 -18.71 -9.32 -16.53
N LEU A 385 -19.63 -9.53 -15.56
CA LEU A 385 -19.64 -8.81 -14.30
C LEU A 385 -18.37 -9.11 -13.47
N ALA A 386 -17.94 -10.38 -13.38
CA ALA A 386 -16.75 -10.75 -12.64
C ALA A 386 -15.50 -10.09 -13.22
N ILE A 387 -15.38 -10.02 -14.55
CA ILE A 387 -14.26 -9.33 -15.22
C ILE A 387 -14.34 -7.82 -14.98
N SER A 388 -15.53 -7.23 -15.08
CA SER A 388 -15.73 -5.81 -14.78
C SER A 388 -15.35 -5.46 -13.33
N PHE A 389 -15.77 -6.26 -12.35
CA PHE A 389 -15.40 -6.05 -10.95
C PHE A 389 -13.90 -6.25 -10.73
N ASP A 390 -13.26 -7.13 -11.51
CA ASP A 390 -11.82 -7.37 -11.43
C ASP A 390 -10.97 -6.21 -11.95
N GLU A 391 -11.54 -5.27 -12.72
CA GLU A 391 -10.87 -4.03 -13.07
C GLU A 391 -10.46 -3.26 -11.81
N VAL A 392 -11.29 -3.32 -10.76
CA VAL A 392 -11.02 -2.73 -9.46
C VAL A 392 -10.24 -3.69 -8.56
N LEU A 393 -10.72 -4.95 -8.43
CA LEU A 393 -10.14 -5.92 -7.51
C LEU A 393 -8.72 -6.35 -7.92
N GLY A 394 -8.45 -6.40 -9.21
CA GLY A 394 -7.12 -6.67 -9.78
C GLY A 394 -6.57 -8.06 -9.47
N LEU A 395 -7.45 -9.06 -9.36
CA LEU A 395 -7.10 -10.46 -9.07
C LEU A 395 -6.69 -11.26 -10.30
N GLY A 396 -6.69 -10.62 -11.48
CA GLY A 396 -6.25 -11.22 -12.74
C GLY A 396 -7.22 -12.27 -13.29
N LEU A 397 -8.53 -12.15 -13.01
CA LEU A 397 -9.54 -13.15 -13.36
C LEU A 397 -9.66 -13.36 -14.88
N SER A 398 -9.43 -12.31 -15.69
CA SER A 398 -9.44 -12.41 -17.16
C SER A 398 -8.31 -13.27 -17.73
N LYS A 399 -7.17 -13.36 -17.02
CA LYS A 399 -5.96 -14.09 -17.42
C LYS A 399 -5.95 -15.53 -16.91
N THR A 400 -6.95 -15.93 -16.11
CA THR A 400 -6.99 -17.26 -15.54
C THR A 400 -7.09 -18.30 -16.62
N GLN A 401 -6.09 -19.16 -16.70
CA GLN A 401 -6.14 -20.42 -17.43
C GLN A 401 -6.66 -21.49 -16.49
N LYS A 402 -7.18 -22.61 -17.05
CA LYS A 402 -7.52 -23.79 -16.24
C LYS A 402 -6.36 -24.03 -15.26
N LEU A 403 -6.59 -23.84 -13.97
CA LEU A 403 -5.55 -24.04 -12.95
C LEU A 403 -4.90 -25.39 -13.26
N ARG A 404 -3.67 -25.36 -13.75
CA ARG A 404 -2.85 -26.58 -13.70
C ARG A 404 -2.78 -26.90 -12.22
N LYS A 405 -3.42 -28.01 -11.80
CA LYS A 405 -3.24 -28.57 -10.47
C LYS A 405 -1.76 -28.42 -10.18
N SER A 406 -1.39 -27.62 -9.19
CA SER A 406 0.01 -27.45 -8.84
C SER A 406 0.61 -28.83 -8.85
N LYS A 407 1.72 -29.04 -9.57
CA LYS A 407 2.32 -30.38 -9.61
C LYS A 407 2.76 -30.64 -8.18
N ILE A 408 1.87 -31.29 -7.41
CA ILE A 408 2.22 -31.79 -6.08
C ILE A 408 3.51 -32.59 -6.31
N PRO A 409 4.62 -32.28 -5.66
CA PRO A 409 5.86 -33.01 -5.82
C PRO A 409 5.62 -34.51 -5.69
N SER A 410 6.32 -35.29 -6.48
CA SER A 410 6.08 -36.75 -6.56
C SER A 410 6.17 -37.43 -5.19
N ASN A 411 7.08 -37.00 -4.33
CA ASN A 411 7.21 -37.46 -2.95
C ASN A 411 5.98 -37.18 -2.08
N ILE A 412 5.37 -36.01 -2.24
CA ILE A 412 4.13 -35.61 -1.52
C ILE A 412 2.93 -36.39 -2.06
N LYS A 413 2.84 -36.61 -3.38
CA LYS A 413 1.77 -37.46 -3.95
C LYS A 413 1.81 -38.88 -3.40
N ILE A 414 3.00 -39.45 -3.23
CA ILE A 414 3.18 -40.77 -2.64
C ILE A 414 2.69 -40.79 -1.19
N LEU A 415 3.03 -39.78 -0.41
CA LEU A 415 2.58 -39.68 0.98
C LEU A 415 1.05 -39.52 1.06
N ILE A 416 0.45 -38.71 0.19
CA ILE A 416 -1.01 -38.55 0.13
C ILE A 416 -1.68 -39.89 -0.19
N ALA A 417 -1.22 -40.58 -1.23
CA ALA A 417 -1.78 -41.88 -1.62
C ALA A 417 -1.66 -42.92 -0.50
N LYS A 418 -0.52 -42.95 0.24
CA LYS A 418 -0.30 -43.84 1.38
C LYS A 418 -1.24 -43.51 2.54
N ARG A 419 -1.42 -42.23 2.86
CA ARG A 419 -2.38 -41.78 3.88
C ARG A 419 -3.81 -42.21 3.53
N ASP A 420 -4.23 -41.96 2.30
CA ASP A 420 -5.61 -42.27 1.86
C ASP A 420 -5.89 -43.78 1.86
N LYS A 421 -4.86 -44.59 1.53
CA LYS A 421 -4.96 -46.05 1.66
C LYS A 421 -5.12 -46.47 3.12
N LEU A 422 -4.33 -45.93 4.05
CA LEU A 422 -4.47 -46.25 5.47
C LEU A 422 -5.81 -45.85 6.06
N ARG A 423 -6.38 -44.71 5.62
CA ARG A 423 -7.74 -44.32 6.05
C ARG A 423 -8.82 -45.30 5.57
N LYS A 424 -8.72 -45.77 4.33
CA LYS A 424 -9.63 -46.79 3.79
C LYS A 424 -9.51 -48.13 4.54
N GLU A 425 -8.33 -48.44 5.06
CA GLU A 425 -8.05 -49.62 5.88
C GLU A 425 -8.43 -49.43 7.35
N GLY A 426 -8.98 -48.25 7.77
CA GLY A 426 -9.33 -47.96 9.16
C GLY A 426 -8.13 -47.67 10.10
N ARG A 427 -6.92 -47.53 9.55
CA ARG A 427 -5.67 -47.29 10.28
C ARG A 427 -5.44 -45.82 10.50
N PHE A 428 -6.29 -45.16 11.27
CA PHE A 428 -6.32 -43.70 11.41
C PHE A 428 -5.07 -43.12 12.07
N GLU A 429 -4.53 -43.78 13.12
CA GLU A 429 -3.31 -43.30 13.79
C GLU A 429 -2.08 -43.25 12.85
N GLU A 430 -1.97 -44.19 11.94
CA GLU A 430 -0.87 -44.22 10.97
C GLU A 430 -1.08 -43.20 9.85
N ALA A 431 -2.34 -42.98 9.47
CA ALA A 431 -2.69 -41.93 8.53
C ALA A 431 -2.40 -40.55 9.07
N ASP A 432 -2.63 -40.32 10.38
CA ASP A 432 -2.32 -39.05 11.04
C ASP A 432 -0.81 -38.80 11.17
N LYS A 433 0.00 -39.83 11.42
CA LYS A 433 1.47 -39.72 11.36
C LYS A 433 1.96 -39.30 9.98
N ILE A 434 1.32 -39.78 8.91
CA ILE A 434 1.66 -39.33 7.53
C ILE A 434 1.18 -37.92 7.29
N ARG A 435 0.01 -37.53 7.80
CA ARG A 435 -0.49 -36.17 7.75
C ARG A 435 0.49 -35.18 8.41
N GLU A 436 1.00 -35.50 9.57
CA GLU A 436 2.04 -34.71 10.24
C GLU A 436 3.33 -34.61 9.42
N LYS A 437 3.77 -35.73 8.79
CA LYS A 437 4.93 -35.68 7.87
C LYS A 437 4.71 -34.76 6.68
N ILE A 438 3.50 -34.74 6.11
CA ILE A 438 3.15 -33.87 4.99
C ILE A 438 3.08 -32.41 5.46
N LYS A 439 2.53 -32.17 6.66
CA LYS A 439 2.49 -30.85 7.28
C LYS A 439 3.91 -30.30 7.55
N ASN A 440 4.83 -31.14 8.04
CA ASN A 440 6.23 -30.79 8.26
C ASN A 440 7.03 -30.54 6.95
N LEU A 441 6.46 -30.93 5.81
CA LEU A 441 6.97 -30.59 4.47
C LEU A 441 6.25 -29.37 3.88
N ASP A 442 5.58 -28.56 4.72
CA ASP A 442 4.82 -27.36 4.38
C ASP A 442 3.63 -27.59 3.42
N TYR A 443 3.09 -28.82 3.38
CA TYR A 443 1.89 -29.13 2.59
C TYR A 443 0.69 -29.42 3.50
N ASN A 444 -0.39 -28.68 3.30
CA ASN A 444 -1.63 -28.90 4.05
C ASN A 444 -2.64 -29.69 3.20
N ILE A 445 -3.08 -30.85 3.70
CA ILE A 445 -4.09 -31.69 3.04
C ILE A 445 -5.42 -31.52 3.76
N GLN A 446 -6.45 -31.02 3.05
CA GLN A 446 -7.82 -31.03 3.55
C GLN A 446 -8.45 -32.42 3.38
N ASP A 447 -9.15 -32.88 4.42
CA ASP A 447 -9.94 -34.10 4.35
C ASP A 447 -11.13 -33.89 3.43
N GLN A 448 -11.16 -34.57 2.28
CA GLN A 448 -12.39 -34.71 1.54
C GLN A 448 -13.32 -35.62 2.38
N LYS A 449 -14.51 -35.11 2.74
CA LYS A 449 -15.56 -35.97 3.26
C LYS A 449 -15.83 -37.09 2.23
N LEU A 450 -15.59 -38.32 2.64
CA LEU A 450 -16.00 -39.52 1.91
C LEU A 450 -17.54 -39.59 1.81
#